data_3e7cb81a035bc87de55c2d5055b35770
#
_entry.id   3e7cb81a035bc87de55c2d5055b35770
#
_cell.length_a   1.000
_cell.length_b   1.000
_cell.length_c   1.000
_cell.angle_alpha   90.00
_cell.angle_beta   90.00
_cell.angle_gamma   90.00
#
_symmetry.space_group_name_H-M   'P 1'
#
loop_
_entity.id
_entity.type
_entity.pdbx_description
1 polymer ?
#
loop_
_entity_poly.entity_id
_entity_poly.type
_entity_poly.pdbx_seq_one_letter_code
_entity_poly.pdbx_strand_id
1 'polypeptide(L)'
;HPMWPYELLIGWRYTRASRRTRGNGFVSFISMISVVGIALGVAALIIVLSVMNGFQKEVRDRMLSVIAHVEVGNRSGEGLTPAQLAEITHEARRDPLVAGAAPVLNAQALMARGDSMKGVMVRAIDPAQEPQVTELGQQLSHTMFPALKPGEWGVLLGRELARSLQVQAGDKVQMLVPGGQTTPAGTLPRSRQMTVVGVFDAGHYEYDSTLAMMHLEDAKRLFRMDGPSAVQLKLNDLQQARPFADALSDTLHKAYWISDWTRANPTW
;
A
#
# COMPACT_ATOMS: atom_id res chain seq x y z
N HIS A 1 -12.93 -40.00 -28.16
CA HIS A 1 -13.87 -39.23 -29.00
C HIS A 1 -14.35 -38.04 -28.20
N PRO A 2 -14.10 -36.80 -28.65
CA PRO A 2 -14.68 -35.64 -28.00
C PRO A 2 -16.18 -35.62 -28.32
N MET A 3 -16.99 -35.85 -27.30
CA MET A 3 -18.43 -35.64 -27.41
C MET A 3 -18.69 -34.14 -27.38
N TRP A 4 -19.05 -33.60 -28.51
CA TRP A 4 -19.53 -32.22 -28.60
C TRP A 4 -20.85 -32.10 -27.82
N PRO A 5 -21.05 -31.03 -27.05
CA PRO A 5 -22.29 -30.81 -26.32
C PRO A 5 -23.49 -30.92 -27.31
N TYR A 6 -24.45 -31.66 -26.91
CA TYR A 6 -25.67 -31.94 -27.71
C TYR A 6 -26.37 -30.67 -28.18
N GLU A 7 -26.33 -29.64 -27.40
CA GLU A 7 -26.92 -28.33 -27.68
C GLU A 7 -26.26 -27.64 -28.89
N LEU A 8 -24.97 -27.80 -29.07
CA LEU A 8 -24.25 -27.19 -30.22
C LEU A 8 -24.61 -27.92 -31.53
N LEU A 9 -24.84 -29.22 -31.49
CA LEU A 9 -25.25 -29.98 -32.66
C LEU A 9 -26.66 -29.62 -33.11
N ILE A 10 -27.59 -29.43 -32.18
CA ILE A 10 -28.96 -28.98 -32.45
C ILE A 10 -28.96 -27.57 -33.00
N GLY A 11 -28.25 -26.65 -32.40
CA GLY A 11 -28.13 -25.26 -32.85
C GLY A 11 -27.60 -25.18 -34.29
N TRP A 12 -26.56 -25.94 -34.60
CA TRP A 12 -26.00 -25.96 -35.97
C TRP A 12 -26.99 -26.55 -36.98
N ARG A 13 -27.70 -27.60 -36.57
CA ARG A 13 -28.66 -28.27 -37.49
C ARG A 13 -29.86 -27.36 -37.80
N TYR A 14 -30.32 -26.58 -36.83
CA TYR A 14 -31.41 -25.60 -37.02
C TYR A 14 -31.00 -24.43 -37.92
N THR A 15 -29.81 -23.89 -37.77
CA THR A 15 -29.31 -22.83 -38.64
C THR A 15 -29.04 -23.29 -40.05
N ARG A 16 -28.75 -24.60 -40.28
CA ARG A 16 -28.46 -25.15 -41.60
C ARG A 16 -29.72 -25.62 -42.35
N ALA A 17 -30.78 -25.97 -41.63
CA ALA A 17 -32.04 -26.44 -42.22
C ALA A 17 -32.84 -25.31 -42.90
N SER A 18 -32.55 -24.06 -42.59
CA SER A 18 -33.24 -22.87 -43.14
C SER A 18 -32.84 -22.47 -44.57
N ARG A 19 -31.92 -23.19 -45.22
CA ARG A 19 -31.38 -22.78 -46.53
C ARG A 19 -32.23 -23.18 -47.75
N ARG A 20 -33.40 -23.82 -47.56
CA ARG A 20 -34.14 -24.43 -48.69
C ARG A 20 -35.40 -23.70 -49.16
N THR A 21 -35.73 -22.54 -48.63
CA THR A 21 -36.90 -21.80 -49.11
C THR A 21 -36.53 -20.35 -49.46
N ARG A 22 -36.83 -19.94 -50.68
CA ARG A 22 -36.47 -18.63 -51.29
C ARG A 22 -37.00 -17.39 -50.55
N GLY A 23 -37.84 -17.59 -49.53
CA GLY A 23 -38.36 -16.51 -48.65
C GLY A 23 -37.61 -16.34 -47.33
N ASN A 24 -36.71 -17.23 -46.96
CA ASN A 24 -36.07 -17.25 -45.64
C ASN A 24 -34.67 -16.63 -45.62
N GLY A 25 -34.13 -16.12 -46.74
CA GLY A 25 -32.81 -15.51 -46.78
C GLY A 25 -32.71 -14.25 -45.94
N PHE A 26 -33.79 -13.49 -45.87
CA PHE A 26 -33.83 -12.24 -45.09
C PHE A 26 -33.88 -12.54 -43.57
N VAL A 27 -34.67 -13.52 -43.16
CA VAL A 27 -34.77 -13.97 -41.75
C VAL A 27 -33.45 -14.55 -41.28
N SER A 28 -32.80 -15.36 -42.13
CA SER A 28 -31.49 -15.96 -41.84
C SER A 28 -30.41 -14.88 -41.73
N PHE A 29 -30.45 -13.83 -42.54
CA PHE A 29 -29.55 -12.71 -42.52
C PHE A 29 -29.72 -11.90 -41.23
N ILE A 30 -30.96 -11.60 -40.83
CA ILE A 30 -31.25 -10.91 -39.57
C ILE A 30 -30.79 -11.73 -38.37
N SER A 31 -31.05 -13.04 -38.37
CA SER A 31 -30.60 -13.93 -37.30
C SER A 31 -29.08 -13.97 -37.19
N MET A 32 -28.37 -13.99 -38.30
CA MET A 32 -26.92 -13.97 -38.34
C MET A 32 -26.36 -12.64 -37.76
N ILE A 33 -26.91 -11.51 -38.15
CA ILE A 33 -26.51 -10.20 -37.62
C ILE A 33 -26.78 -10.11 -36.13
N SER A 34 -27.93 -10.63 -35.67
CA SER A 34 -28.27 -10.62 -34.24
C SER A 34 -27.29 -11.49 -33.44
N VAL A 35 -26.92 -12.67 -33.92
CA VAL A 35 -25.93 -13.53 -33.27
C VAL A 35 -24.56 -12.88 -33.23
N VAL A 36 -24.12 -12.27 -34.34
CA VAL A 36 -22.85 -11.55 -34.39
C VAL A 36 -22.88 -10.34 -33.45
N GLY A 37 -23.98 -9.58 -33.42
CA GLY A 37 -24.13 -8.44 -32.51
C GLY A 37 -24.06 -8.85 -31.04
N ILE A 38 -24.73 -9.91 -30.65
CA ILE A 38 -24.67 -10.44 -29.29
C ILE A 38 -23.27 -10.95 -28.97
N ALA A 39 -22.63 -11.67 -29.86
CA ALA A 39 -21.27 -12.18 -29.67
C ALA A 39 -20.26 -11.05 -29.48
N LEU A 40 -20.35 -9.99 -30.29
CA LEU A 40 -19.50 -8.79 -30.16
C LEU A 40 -19.77 -8.07 -28.84
N GLY A 41 -21.02 -7.93 -28.43
CA GLY A 41 -21.42 -7.30 -27.18
C GLY A 41 -20.85 -8.06 -25.97
N VAL A 42 -20.98 -9.37 -25.96
CA VAL A 42 -20.42 -10.22 -24.90
C VAL A 42 -18.89 -10.16 -24.89
N ALA A 43 -18.26 -10.23 -26.06
CA ALA A 43 -16.80 -10.12 -26.17
C ALA A 43 -16.30 -8.76 -25.64
N ALA A 44 -16.95 -7.66 -26.03
CA ALA A 44 -16.61 -6.34 -25.52
C ALA A 44 -16.75 -6.25 -24.00
N LEU A 45 -17.83 -6.81 -23.44
CA LEU A 45 -18.05 -6.83 -22.00
C LEU A 45 -16.96 -7.63 -21.27
N ILE A 46 -16.59 -8.79 -21.79
CA ILE A 46 -15.51 -9.62 -21.22
C ILE A 46 -14.18 -8.87 -21.25
N ILE A 47 -13.85 -8.19 -22.35
CA ILE A 47 -12.63 -7.41 -22.48
C ILE A 47 -12.60 -6.28 -21.47
N VAL A 48 -13.68 -5.50 -21.35
CA VAL A 48 -13.77 -4.39 -20.39
C VAL A 48 -13.62 -4.87 -18.96
N LEU A 49 -14.31 -5.94 -18.58
CA LEU A 49 -14.21 -6.51 -17.23
C LEU A 49 -12.80 -7.05 -16.94
N SER A 50 -12.17 -7.70 -17.93
CA SER A 50 -10.82 -8.23 -17.79
C SER A 50 -9.79 -7.10 -17.60
N VAL A 51 -9.90 -6.02 -18.38
CA VAL A 51 -9.04 -4.85 -18.25
C VAL A 51 -9.24 -4.18 -16.91
N MET A 52 -10.49 -4.00 -16.48
CA MET A 52 -10.81 -3.39 -15.19
C MET A 52 -10.26 -4.21 -14.02
N ASN A 53 -10.46 -5.52 -14.03
CA ASN A 53 -9.92 -6.41 -13.01
C ASN A 53 -8.38 -6.41 -12.98
N GLY A 54 -7.76 -6.41 -14.15
CA GLY A 54 -6.29 -6.31 -14.26
C GLY A 54 -5.76 -4.99 -13.72
N PHE A 55 -6.42 -3.89 -14.04
CA PHE A 55 -6.05 -2.56 -13.54
C PHE A 55 -6.21 -2.45 -12.02
N GLN A 56 -7.33 -2.91 -11.47
CA GLN A 56 -7.55 -2.92 -10.02
C GLN A 56 -6.50 -3.74 -9.28
N LYS A 57 -6.15 -4.90 -9.81
CA LYS A 57 -5.11 -5.74 -9.23
C LYS A 57 -3.75 -5.04 -9.24
N GLU A 58 -3.36 -4.46 -10.36
CA GLU A 58 -2.08 -3.75 -10.50
C GLU A 58 -1.99 -2.56 -9.54
N VAL A 59 -3.04 -1.74 -9.45
CA VAL A 59 -3.08 -0.59 -8.52
C VAL A 59 -2.98 -1.07 -7.08
N ARG A 60 -3.71 -2.10 -6.71
CA ARG A 60 -3.67 -2.68 -5.37
C ARG A 60 -2.28 -3.20 -5.02
N ASP A 61 -1.67 -3.97 -5.92
CA ASP A 61 -0.35 -4.56 -5.69
C ASP A 61 0.72 -3.47 -5.51
N ARG A 62 0.64 -2.37 -6.26
CA ARG A 62 1.54 -1.21 -6.10
C ARG A 62 1.32 -0.47 -4.79
N MET A 63 0.08 -0.28 -4.36
CA MET A 63 -0.21 0.36 -3.07
C MET A 63 0.34 -0.48 -1.90
N LEU A 64 0.17 -1.78 -1.96
CA LEU A 64 0.61 -2.71 -0.92
C LEU A 64 2.12 -2.97 -0.91
N SER A 65 2.85 -2.45 -1.89
CA SER A 65 4.31 -2.49 -1.87
C SER A 65 4.92 -1.59 -0.79
N VAL A 66 4.19 -0.57 -0.36
CA VAL A 66 4.66 0.44 0.61
C VAL A 66 4.09 0.21 2.00
N ILE A 67 2.84 -0.22 2.10
CA ILE A 67 2.15 -0.44 3.37
C ILE A 67 2.06 -1.92 3.72
N ALA A 68 2.12 -2.21 5.00
CA ALA A 68 1.94 -3.57 5.50
C ALA A 68 0.47 -4.00 5.45
N HIS A 69 0.24 -5.29 5.50
CA HIS A 69 -1.11 -5.86 5.42
C HIS A 69 -1.95 -5.58 6.67
N VAL A 70 -1.31 -5.57 7.84
CA VAL A 70 -1.94 -5.31 9.14
C VAL A 70 -1.01 -4.45 9.99
N GLU A 71 -1.56 -3.51 10.71
CA GLU A 71 -0.85 -2.70 11.70
C GLU A 71 -1.54 -2.76 13.06
N VAL A 72 -0.76 -2.78 14.13
CA VAL A 72 -1.23 -2.83 15.52
C VAL A 72 -0.53 -1.74 16.33
N GLY A 73 -1.29 -0.91 17.01
CA GLY A 73 -0.74 0.16 17.84
C GLY A 73 -1.57 0.43 19.08
N ASN A 74 -1.08 1.30 19.97
CA ASN A 74 -1.81 1.73 21.16
C ASN A 74 -2.99 2.65 20.81
N ARG A 75 -4.16 2.40 21.38
CA ARG A 75 -5.31 3.29 21.25
C ARG A 75 -5.08 4.66 21.86
N SER A 76 -4.20 4.77 22.86
CA SER A 76 -3.80 6.04 23.48
C SER A 76 -2.98 6.94 22.56
N GLY A 77 -2.43 6.41 21.45
CA GLY A 77 -1.51 7.12 20.57
C GLY A 77 -0.09 7.20 21.10
N GLU A 78 0.19 6.65 22.26
CA GLU A 78 1.55 6.56 22.81
C GLU A 78 2.39 5.51 22.08
N GLY A 79 3.71 5.69 22.12
CA GLY A 79 4.63 4.69 21.59
C GLY A 79 4.51 3.33 22.29
N LEU A 80 4.73 2.28 21.54
CA LEU A 80 4.73 0.92 22.08
C LEU A 80 5.97 0.69 22.95
N THR A 81 5.78 0.16 24.16
CA THR A 81 6.89 -0.27 25.02
C THR A 81 7.53 -1.54 24.45
N PRO A 82 8.79 -1.87 24.83
CA PRO A 82 9.41 -3.13 24.42
C PRO A 82 8.58 -4.35 24.80
N ALA A 83 7.92 -4.32 25.97
CA ALA A 83 7.03 -5.41 26.40
C ALA A 83 5.80 -5.55 25.51
N GLN A 84 5.18 -4.43 25.10
CA GLN A 84 4.05 -4.42 24.18
C GLN A 84 4.44 -4.91 22.79
N LEU A 85 5.60 -4.49 22.29
CA LEU A 85 6.16 -4.99 21.03
C LEU A 85 6.34 -6.50 21.06
N ALA A 86 6.92 -7.02 22.11
CA ALA A 86 7.13 -8.45 22.29
C ALA A 86 5.80 -9.21 22.36
N GLU A 87 4.82 -8.70 23.10
CA GLU A 87 3.49 -9.29 23.21
C GLU A 87 2.78 -9.36 21.85
N ILE A 88 2.72 -8.26 21.14
CA ILE A 88 2.05 -8.18 19.83
C ILE A 88 2.74 -9.10 18.82
N THR A 89 4.06 -9.08 18.77
CA THR A 89 4.82 -9.91 17.84
C THR A 89 4.66 -11.38 18.16
N HIS A 90 4.70 -11.74 19.46
CA HIS A 90 4.51 -13.13 19.89
C HIS A 90 3.12 -13.66 19.52
N GLU A 91 2.07 -12.92 19.84
CA GLU A 91 0.70 -13.34 19.52
C GLU A 91 0.46 -13.40 18.00
N ALA A 92 1.00 -12.45 17.24
CA ALA A 92 0.88 -12.46 15.78
C ALA A 92 1.59 -13.64 15.14
N ARG A 93 2.80 -13.97 15.62
CA ARG A 93 3.61 -15.07 15.06
C ARG A 93 3.10 -16.46 15.42
N ARG A 94 2.13 -16.58 16.32
CA ARG A 94 1.44 -17.86 16.59
C ARG A 94 0.62 -18.32 15.38
N ASP A 95 0.19 -17.39 14.53
CA ASP A 95 -0.51 -17.72 13.29
C ASP A 95 0.51 -17.94 12.16
N PRO A 96 0.49 -19.12 11.49
CA PRO A 96 1.39 -19.41 10.38
C PRO A 96 1.18 -18.51 9.15
N LEU A 97 0.08 -17.76 9.07
CA LEU A 97 -0.15 -16.77 8.02
C LEU A 97 0.84 -15.58 8.10
N VAL A 98 1.42 -15.30 9.26
CA VAL A 98 2.33 -14.18 9.44
C VAL A 98 3.70 -14.51 8.86
N ALA A 99 4.06 -13.80 7.79
CA ALA A 99 5.34 -13.92 7.11
C ALA A 99 6.43 -13.03 7.70
N GLY A 100 6.06 -11.92 8.34
CA GLY A 100 7.01 -11.00 8.92
C GLY A 100 6.34 -9.99 9.84
N ALA A 101 7.14 -9.40 10.73
CA ALA A 101 6.74 -8.33 11.62
C ALA A 101 7.88 -7.32 11.76
N ALA A 102 7.55 -6.04 11.81
CA ALA A 102 8.52 -4.97 11.99
C ALA A 102 7.88 -3.74 12.67
N PRO A 103 8.64 -3.00 13.49
CA PRO A 103 8.15 -1.76 14.06
C PRO A 103 8.09 -0.65 13.01
N VAL A 104 7.21 0.32 13.23
CA VAL A 104 7.12 1.54 12.44
C VAL A 104 6.67 2.70 13.32
N LEU A 105 7.11 3.90 12.99
CA LEU A 105 6.58 5.14 13.54
C LEU A 105 6.03 5.96 12.38
N ASN A 106 4.71 6.08 12.33
CA ASN A 106 4.02 6.90 11.33
C ASN A 106 3.69 8.25 11.94
N ALA A 107 4.03 9.32 11.26
CA ALA A 107 3.74 10.68 11.68
C ALA A 107 3.53 11.58 10.46
N GLN A 108 2.97 12.76 10.70
CA GLN A 108 2.86 13.81 9.71
C GLN A 108 3.76 14.95 10.07
N ALA A 109 4.41 15.54 9.09
CA ALA A 109 5.30 16.68 9.26
C ALA A 109 5.25 17.59 8.04
N LEU A 110 5.93 18.72 8.15
CA LEU A 110 6.20 19.60 7.02
C LEU A 110 7.68 19.50 6.68
N MET A 111 7.99 19.52 5.41
CA MET A 111 9.36 19.53 4.92
C MET A 111 9.59 20.80 4.11
N ALA A 112 10.64 21.54 4.46
CA ALA A 112 10.96 22.83 3.85
C ALA A 112 12.34 22.84 3.22
N ARG A 113 12.44 23.48 2.09
CA ARG A 113 13.68 23.79 1.40
C ARG A 113 13.56 25.19 0.77
N GLY A 114 14.30 26.17 1.28
CA GLY A 114 14.16 27.57 0.83
C GLY A 114 12.72 28.05 1.05
N ASP A 115 12.08 28.53 -0.03
CA ASP A 115 10.70 29.02 0.00
C ASP A 115 9.67 27.91 -0.22
N SER A 116 10.10 26.68 -0.53
CA SER A 116 9.22 25.53 -0.76
C SER A 116 8.92 24.81 0.55
N MET A 117 7.65 24.53 0.78
CA MET A 117 7.18 23.75 1.93
C MET A 117 6.13 22.74 1.48
N LYS A 118 6.28 21.49 1.88
CA LYS A 118 5.37 20.41 1.55
C LYS A 118 4.98 19.62 2.79
N GLY A 119 3.71 19.24 2.88
CA GLY A 119 3.25 18.25 3.84
C GLY A 119 3.79 16.88 3.48
N VAL A 120 4.32 16.16 4.45
CA VAL A 120 4.88 14.82 4.24
C VAL A 120 4.30 13.82 5.24
N MET A 121 4.17 12.60 4.79
CA MET A 121 3.95 11.44 5.65
C MET A 121 5.31 10.85 6.00
N VAL A 122 5.65 10.89 7.27
CA VAL A 122 6.89 10.30 7.76
C VAL A 122 6.64 8.84 8.11
N ARG A 123 7.42 7.98 7.50
CA ARG A 123 7.47 6.57 7.82
C ARG A 123 8.86 6.24 8.36
N ALA A 124 8.97 6.16 9.66
CA ALA A 124 10.22 5.81 10.32
C ALA A 124 10.29 4.31 10.55
N ILE A 125 11.36 3.70 10.08
CA ILE A 125 11.51 2.26 10.02
C ILE A 125 12.83 1.81 10.64
N ASP A 126 12.89 0.54 11.02
CA ASP A 126 14.14 -0.14 11.29
C ASP A 126 14.63 -0.78 9.98
N PRO A 127 15.73 -0.27 9.38
CA PRO A 127 16.19 -0.77 8.09
C PRO A 127 16.51 -2.26 8.06
N ALA A 128 16.82 -2.86 9.21
CA ALA A 128 17.11 -4.28 9.31
C ALA A 128 15.83 -5.15 9.27
N GLN A 129 14.70 -4.63 9.73
CA GLN A 129 13.44 -5.37 9.84
C GLN A 129 12.41 -5.03 8.75
N GLU A 130 12.45 -3.83 8.20
CA GLU A 130 11.48 -3.37 7.20
C GLU A 130 11.35 -4.27 5.96
N PRO A 131 12.43 -4.88 5.42
CA PRO A 131 12.33 -5.79 4.29
C PRO A 131 11.45 -7.01 4.54
N GLN A 132 11.18 -7.36 5.79
CA GLN A 132 10.29 -8.48 6.15
C GLN A 132 8.81 -8.16 5.91
N VAL A 133 8.42 -6.89 5.85
CA VAL A 133 7.01 -6.48 5.85
C VAL A 133 6.58 -5.71 4.60
N THR A 134 7.49 -5.09 3.85
CA THR A 134 7.15 -4.34 2.65
C THR A 134 8.06 -4.70 1.47
N GLU A 135 7.51 -4.65 0.26
CA GLU A 135 8.29 -4.83 -0.97
C GLU A 135 9.24 -3.66 -1.21
N LEU A 136 8.80 -2.45 -0.90
CA LEU A 136 9.65 -1.26 -0.98
C LEU A 136 10.87 -1.42 -0.07
N GLY A 137 10.69 -1.95 1.15
CA GLY A 137 11.78 -2.30 2.05
C GLY A 137 12.75 -3.30 1.45
N GLN A 138 12.26 -4.31 0.75
CA GLN A 138 13.10 -5.27 0.03
C GLN A 138 13.90 -4.62 -1.09
N GLN A 139 13.27 -3.74 -1.88
CA GLN A 139 13.93 -3.04 -2.98
C GLN A 139 15.04 -2.10 -2.49
N LEU A 140 14.81 -1.40 -1.38
CA LEU A 140 15.72 -0.40 -0.84
C LEU A 140 16.77 -0.96 0.13
N SER A 141 16.63 -2.20 0.58
CA SER A 141 17.47 -2.81 1.62
C SER A 141 18.96 -2.82 1.29
N HIS A 142 19.33 -3.02 0.03
CA HIS A 142 20.71 -3.07 -0.42
C HIS A 142 21.21 -1.78 -1.06
N THR A 143 20.31 -0.89 -1.45
CA THR A 143 20.64 0.33 -2.19
C THR A 143 20.66 1.57 -1.33
N MET A 144 19.59 1.83 -0.57
CA MET A 144 19.39 3.09 0.15
C MET A 144 19.38 2.92 1.67
N PHE A 145 18.88 1.81 2.21
CA PHE A 145 18.82 1.59 3.65
C PHE A 145 20.18 1.60 4.35
N PRO A 146 21.28 1.14 3.74
CA PRO A 146 22.61 1.28 4.37
C PRO A 146 23.01 2.72 4.70
N ALA A 147 22.44 3.70 4.01
CA ALA A 147 22.69 5.12 4.27
C ALA A 147 21.83 5.68 5.41
N LEU A 148 20.79 4.97 5.86
CA LEU A 148 19.97 5.33 7.02
C LEU A 148 20.63 4.82 8.30
N LYS A 149 21.41 5.67 8.95
CA LYS A 149 22.10 5.35 10.20
C LYS A 149 21.53 6.15 11.36
N PRO A 150 21.33 5.52 12.54
CA PRO A 150 20.82 6.25 13.70
C PRO A 150 21.78 7.38 14.10
N GLY A 151 21.23 8.54 14.42
CA GLY A 151 21.99 9.72 14.83
C GLY A 151 22.49 10.59 13.69
N GLU A 152 22.45 10.15 12.45
CA GLU A 152 22.92 10.93 11.29
C GLU A 152 21.83 11.76 10.60
N TRP A 153 20.58 11.60 10.99
CA TRP A 153 19.46 12.37 10.48
C TRP A 153 19.31 12.33 8.97
N GLY A 154 19.50 11.15 8.40
CA GLY A 154 19.23 10.87 7.00
C GLY A 154 17.75 10.71 6.72
N VAL A 155 17.34 11.09 5.53
CA VAL A 155 15.98 10.90 5.04
C VAL A 155 15.99 10.42 3.60
N LEU A 156 15.08 9.49 3.29
CA LEU A 156 14.78 9.06 1.94
C LEU A 156 13.48 9.74 1.49
N LEU A 157 13.49 10.35 0.32
CA LEU A 157 12.34 11.04 -0.23
C LEU A 157 11.78 10.31 -1.43
N GLY A 158 10.46 10.29 -1.55
CA GLY A 158 9.80 9.87 -2.77
C GLY A 158 10.21 10.76 -3.94
N ARG A 159 10.26 10.19 -5.13
CA ARG A 159 10.74 10.85 -6.35
C ARG A 159 10.05 12.17 -6.64
N GLU A 160 8.72 12.21 -6.55
CA GLU A 160 7.94 13.42 -6.84
C GLU A 160 8.07 14.48 -5.72
N LEU A 161 8.21 14.04 -4.47
CA LEU A 161 8.48 14.92 -3.34
C LEU A 161 9.84 15.61 -3.51
N ALA A 162 10.88 14.86 -3.84
CA ALA A 162 12.21 15.41 -4.10
C ALA A 162 12.19 16.41 -5.26
N ARG A 163 11.45 16.09 -6.32
CA ARG A 163 11.28 17.00 -7.46
C ARG A 163 10.59 18.28 -7.07
N SER A 164 9.52 18.22 -6.27
CA SER A 164 8.76 19.40 -5.84
C SER A 164 9.57 20.31 -4.91
N LEU A 165 10.49 19.76 -4.12
CA LEU A 165 11.41 20.49 -3.27
C LEU A 165 12.72 20.89 -3.98
N GLN A 166 12.90 20.43 -5.21
CA GLN A 166 14.12 20.65 -6.01
C GLN A 166 15.39 20.18 -5.26
N VAL A 167 15.33 19.00 -4.68
CA VAL A 167 16.42 18.36 -3.96
C VAL A 167 16.83 17.03 -4.57
N GLN A 168 18.06 16.67 -4.32
CA GLN A 168 18.63 15.38 -4.68
C GLN A 168 19.47 14.85 -3.52
N ALA A 169 19.94 13.61 -3.65
CA ALA A 169 20.79 13.03 -2.61
C ALA A 169 22.00 13.92 -2.31
N GLY A 170 22.27 14.14 -1.04
CA GLY A 170 23.30 15.04 -0.53
C GLY A 170 22.78 16.40 -0.10
N ASP A 171 21.61 16.81 -0.53
CA ASP A 171 21.02 18.10 -0.16
C ASP A 171 20.45 18.08 1.28
N LYS A 172 20.32 19.25 1.86
CA LYS A 172 19.74 19.46 3.20
C LYS A 172 18.30 19.93 3.09
N VAL A 173 17.45 19.42 3.98
CA VAL A 173 16.07 19.84 4.12
C VAL A 173 15.75 20.07 5.60
N GLN A 174 14.74 20.90 5.88
CA GLN A 174 14.23 21.11 7.23
C GLN A 174 12.95 20.31 7.41
N MET A 175 12.89 19.52 8.47
CA MET A 175 11.66 18.85 8.87
C MET A 175 11.05 19.60 10.06
N LEU A 176 9.80 20.02 9.90
CA LEU A 176 9.03 20.78 10.88
C LEU A 176 7.95 19.88 11.46
N VAL A 177 7.96 19.73 12.78
CA VAL A 177 6.98 18.91 13.50
C VAL A 177 5.91 19.81 14.07
N PRO A 178 4.62 19.61 13.71
CA PRO A 178 3.52 20.36 14.32
C PRO A 178 3.42 20.07 15.82
N GLY A 179 2.92 21.07 16.61
CA GLY A 179 2.75 20.92 18.04
C GLY A 179 4.01 21.09 18.87
N GLY A 180 4.93 21.98 18.46
CA GLY A 180 6.19 22.27 19.13
C GLY A 180 6.08 22.87 20.53
N GLN A 181 7.19 23.39 21.06
CA GLN A 181 7.26 23.94 22.41
C GLN A 181 6.46 25.24 22.55
N THR A 182 5.64 25.31 23.60
CA THR A 182 4.98 26.56 23.98
C THR A 182 6.01 27.45 24.68
N THR A 183 6.30 28.62 24.09
CA THR A 183 7.15 29.63 24.65
C THR A 183 6.34 30.90 25.00
N PRO A 184 6.84 31.79 25.82
CA PRO A 184 6.16 33.06 26.07
C PRO A 184 5.89 33.91 24.83
N ALA A 185 6.63 33.65 23.73
CA ALA A 185 6.44 34.29 22.42
C ALA A 185 5.51 33.55 21.48
N GLY A 186 4.91 32.42 21.90
CA GLY A 186 4.03 31.57 21.11
C GLY A 186 4.52 30.13 20.96
N THR A 187 3.79 29.33 20.22
CA THR A 187 4.15 27.94 19.94
C THR A 187 5.12 27.88 18.76
N LEU A 188 6.35 27.49 19.02
CA LEU A 188 7.37 27.29 17.98
C LEU A 188 7.37 25.82 17.55
N PRO A 189 7.26 25.50 16.26
CA PRO A 189 7.38 24.14 15.80
C PRO A 189 8.81 23.63 16.03
N ARG A 190 8.92 22.36 16.42
CA ARG A 190 10.23 21.71 16.44
C ARG A 190 10.69 21.51 15.00
N SER A 191 11.94 21.80 14.74
CA SER A 191 12.54 21.60 13.44
C SER A 191 13.85 20.87 13.55
N ARG A 192 14.16 20.07 12.54
CA ARG A 192 15.44 19.38 12.43
C ARG A 192 15.94 19.44 11.01
N GLN A 193 17.20 19.81 10.86
CA GLN A 193 17.86 19.70 9.57
C GLN A 193 18.19 18.24 9.29
N MET A 194 17.82 17.77 8.11
CA MET A 194 18.07 16.40 7.66
C MET A 194 18.82 16.40 6.34
N THR A 195 19.58 15.35 6.11
CA THR A 195 20.28 15.13 4.85
C THR A 195 19.49 14.15 3.99
N VAL A 196 19.21 14.50 2.75
CA VAL A 196 18.62 13.58 1.78
C VAL A 196 19.70 12.57 1.39
N VAL A 197 19.54 11.33 1.82
CA VAL A 197 20.50 10.24 1.53
C VAL A 197 20.10 9.35 0.37
N GLY A 198 18.90 9.56 -0.16
CA GLY A 198 18.43 8.87 -1.35
C GLY A 198 17.06 9.35 -1.79
N VAL A 199 16.73 9.08 -3.03
CA VAL A 199 15.42 9.34 -3.64
C VAL A 199 14.92 8.04 -4.23
N PHE A 200 13.74 7.60 -3.80
CA PHE A 200 13.16 6.33 -4.23
C PHE A 200 11.95 6.53 -5.13
N ASP A 201 11.64 5.50 -5.89
CA ASP A 201 10.44 5.40 -6.71
C ASP A 201 9.60 4.21 -6.24
N ALA A 202 8.48 4.48 -5.58
CA ALA A 202 7.56 3.44 -5.11
C ALA A 202 6.61 2.95 -6.20
N GLY A 203 6.61 3.61 -7.37
CA GLY A 203 5.71 3.29 -8.47
C GLY A 203 4.26 3.73 -8.27
N HIS A 204 3.99 4.54 -7.26
CA HIS A 204 2.67 5.10 -6.97
C HIS A 204 2.81 6.59 -6.64
N TYR A 205 2.18 7.45 -7.45
CA TYR A 205 2.34 8.90 -7.36
C TYR A 205 2.05 9.45 -5.97
N GLU A 206 1.00 8.99 -5.31
CA GLU A 206 0.62 9.48 -3.98
C GLU A 206 1.74 9.26 -2.95
N TYR A 207 2.35 8.08 -2.93
CA TYR A 207 3.49 7.81 -2.06
C TYR A 207 4.75 8.54 -2.51
N ASP A 208 5.03 8.56 -3.80
CA ASP A 208 6.20 9.24 -4.34
C ASP A 208 6.16 10.76 -4.11
N SER A 209 4.97 11.34 -3.96
CA SER A 209 4.78 12.78 -3.72
C SER A 209 4.70 13.18 -2.26
N THR A 210 4.48 12.24 -1.33
CA THR A 210 4.23 12.55 0.09
C THR A 210 5.12 11.81 1.06
N LEU A 211 5.71 10.69 0.69
CA LEU A 211 6.40 9.81 1.61
C LEU A 211 7.85 10.22 1.85
N ALA A 212 8.20 10.35 3.14
CA ALA A 212 9.56 10.50 3.61
C ALA A 212 9.89 9.37 4.58
N MET A 213 10.98 8.64 4.33
CA MET A 213 11.42 7.55 5.19
C MET A 213 12.66 7.96 5.98
N MET A 214 12.68 7.63 7.26
CA MET A 214 13.82 7.90 8.13
C MET A 214 14.07 6.74 9.08
N HIS A 215 15.17 6.80 9.82
CA HIS A 215 15.48 5.79 10.82
C HIS A 215 14.56 5.95 12.04
N LEU A 216 14.05 4.83 12.55
CA LEU A 216 13.14 4.78 13.70
C LEU A 216 13.71 5.50 14.93
N GLU A 217 14.98 5.31 15.24
CA GLU A 217 15.63 5.93 16.40
C GLU A 217 15.68 7.46 16.29
N ASP A 218 15.93 8.00 15.10
CA ASP A 218 15.90 9.44 14.86
C ASP A 218 14.49 10.01 15.01
N ALA A 219 13.49 9.29 14.49
CA ALA A 219 12.09 9.69 14.58
C ALA A 219 11.58 9.70 16.03
N LYS A 220 11.98 8.73 16.84
CA LYS A 220 11.63 8.69 18.27
C LYS A 220 12.10 9.95 18.98
N ARG A 221 13.29 10.44 18.64
CA ARG A 221 13.82 11.70 19.20
C ARG A 221 13.08 12.92 18.67
N LEU A 222 12.86 13.00 17.37
CA LEU A 222 12.21 14.14 16.72
C LEU A 222 10.75 14.30 17.16
N PHE A 223 9.99 13.22 17.20
CA PHE A 223 8.57 13.23 17.58
C PHE A 223 8.35 13.03 19.09
N ARG A 224 9.42 12.88 19.87
CA ARG A 224 9.37 12.63 21.32
C ARG A 224 8.46 11.48 21.71
N MET A 225 8.66 10.34 21.03
CA MET A 225 7.99 9.09 21.33
C MET A 225 8.95 8.09 21.95
N ASP A 226 8.49 7.37 22.98
CA ASP A 226 9.31 6.40 23.70
C ASP A 226 9.47 5.09 22.90
N GLY A 227 8.68 4.89 21.88
CA GLY A 227 8.71 3.70 21.05
C GLY A 227 8.01 3.90 19.70
N PRO A 228 7.98 2.86 18.86
CA PRO A 228 7.28 2.92 17.58
C PRO A 228 5.78 3.12 17.80
N SER A 229 5.11 3.69 16.81
CA SER A 229 3.65 3.93 16.87
C SER A 229 2.85 2.67 16.60
N ALA A 230 3.42 1.70 15.88
CA ALA A 230 2.75 0.47 15.50
C ALA A 230 3.74 -0.66 15.21
N VAL A 231 3.23 -1.88 15.21
CA VAL A 231 3.88 -3.05 14.63
C VAL A 231 3.19 -3.36 13.31
N GLN A 232 3.98 -3.53 12.26
CA GLN A 232 3.52 -3.92 10.94
C GLN A 232 3.63 -5.44 10.80
N LEU A 233 2.59 -6.04 10.21
CA LEU A 233 2.54 -7.48 9.97
C LEU A 233 2.33 -7.73 8.47
N LYS A 234 3.14 -8.61 7.92
CA LYS A 234 2.96 -9.14 6.57
C LYS A 234 2.35 -10.53 6.65
N LEU A 235 1.32 -10.76 5.85
CA LEU A 235 0.65 -12.05 5.73
C LEU A 235 1.04 -12.73 4.42
N ASN A 236 1.05 -14.07 4.43
CA ASN A 236 1.26 -14.87 3.23
C ASN A 236 0.11 -14.74 2.23
N ASP A 237 -1.10 -14.52 2.73
CA ASP A 237 -2.29 -14.33 1.91
C ASP A 237 -2.98 -13.01 2.28
N LEU A 238 -2.97 -12.07 1.35
CA LEU A 238 -3.56 -10.76 1.51
C LEU A 238 -5.08 -10.80 1.77
N GLN A 239 -5.78 -11.76 1.20
CA GLN A 239 -7.21 -11.92 1.37
C GLN A 239 -7.59 -12.32 2.81
N GLN A 240 -6.66 -12.86 3.57
CA GLN A 240 -6.84 -13.24 4.96
C GLN A 240 -6.56 -12.10 5.95
N ALA A 241 -6.20 -10.90 5.47
CA ALA A 241 -5.83 -9.78 6.36
C ALA A 241 -6.98 -9.39 7.29
N ARG A 242 -8.20 -9.28 6.80
CA ARG A 242 -9.36 -8.90 7.61
C ARG A 242 -9.76 -9.97 8.62
N PRO A 243 -9.93 -11.25 8.24
CA PRO A 243 -10.18 -12.31 9.21
C PRO A 243 -9.05 -12.45 10.24
N PHE A 244 -7.80 -12.30 9.82
CA PHE A 244 -6.65 -12.33 10.72
C PHE A 244 -6.69 -11.17 11.73
N ALA A 245 -6.97 -9.94 11.27
CA ALA A 245 -7.07 -8.77 12.15
C ALA A 245 -8.19 -8.93 13.16
N ASP A 246 -9.34 -9.46 12.78
CA ASP A 246 -10.46 -9.73 13.67
C ASP A 246 -10.10 -10.79 14.72
N ALA A 247 -9.45 -11.87 14.33
CA ALA A 247 -8.98 -12.92 15.23
C ALA A 247 -7.93 -12.39 16.22
N LEU A 248 -6.98 -11.58 15.75
CA LEU A 248 -5.95 -10.97 16.58
C LEU A 248 -6.57 -9.97 17.58
N SER A 249 -7.59 -9.24 17.18
CA SER A 249 -8.33 -8.34 18.05
C SER A 249 -8.99 -9.07 19.23
N ASP A 250 -9.44 -10.32 19.03
CA ASP A 250 -10.02 -11.14 20.08
C ASP A 250 -8.98 -11.66 21.08
N THR A 251 -7.72 -11.82 20.66
CA THR A 251 -6.64 -12.36 21.50
C THR A 251 -5.81 -11.28 22.19
N LEU A 252 -5.71 -10.09 21.62
CA LEU A 252 -4.98 -8.96 22.20
C LEU A 252 -5.89 -8.12 23.12
N HIS A 253 -5.27 -7.37 24.04
CA HIS A 253 -5.98 -6.44 24.89
C HIS A 253 -6.70 -5.36 24.10
N LYS A 254 -7.85 -4.89 24.65
CA LYS A 254 -8.61 -3.78 24.08
C LYS A 254 -7.85 -2.44 24.03
N ALA A 255 -6.66 -2.36 24.65
CA ALA A 255 -5.80 -1.20 24.62
C ALA A 255 -5.13 -0.97 23.24
N TYR A 256 -5.17 -1.95 22.34
CA TYR A 256 -4.60 -1.87 21.01
C TYR A 256 -5.67 -1.62 19.96
N TRP A 257 -5.33 -0.79 18.96
CA TRP A 257 -6.09 -0.73 17.70
C TRP A 257 -5.42 -1.67 16.68
N ILE A 258 -6.23 -2.27 15.84
CA ILE A 258 -5.76 -3.14 14.75
C ILE A 258 -6.41 -2.66 13.47
N SER A 259 -5.61 -2.38 12.46
CA SER A 259 -6.05 -1.95 11.14
C SER A 259 -5.50 -2.88 10.08
N ASP A 260 -6.34 -3.28 9.15
CA ASP A 260 -5.91 -4.00 7.96
C ASP A 260 -5.91 -3.07 6.74
N TRP A 261 -5.33 -3.52 5.64
CA TRP A 261 -5.23 -2.73 4.42
C TRP A 261 -6.59 -2.31 3.83
N THR A 262 -7.65 -3.08 4.08
CA THR A 262 -9.00 -2.78 3.57
C THR A 262 -9.64 -1.61 4.30
N ARG A 263 -9.33 -1.43 5.58
CA ARG A 263 -9.81 -0.30 6.39
C ARG A 263 -9.04 0.98 6.10
N ALA A 264 -7.77 0.86 5.76
CA ALA A 264 -6.96 2.00 5.33
C ALA A 264 -7.42 2.56 3.97
N ASN A 265 -8.08 1.74 3.14
CA ASN A 265 -8.56 2.10 1.82
C ASN A 265 -10.00 1.61 1.62
N PRO A 266 -11.02 2.33 2.16
CA PRO A 266 -12.40 1.87 2.15
C PRO A 266 -13.07 1.79 0.77
N THR A 267 -12.39 2.20 -0.28
CA THR A 267 -12.86 2.15 -1.67
C THR A 267 -12.67 0.80 -2.37
N TRP A 268 -12.15 -0.21 -1.68
CA TRP A 268 -11.88 -1.54 -2.24
C TRP A 268 -12.79 -2.62 -1.66
#